data_eb63d4f2973854bab1a6fd76dfcb762a
#
_entry.id   eb63d4f2973854bab1a6fd76dfcb762a
#
_cell.length_a   1.000
_cell.length_b   1.000
_cell.length_c   1.000
_cell.angle_alpha   90.00
_cell.angle_beta   90.00
_cell.angle_gamma   90.00
#
_symmetry.space_group_name_H-M   'P 1'
#
loop_
_entity.id
_entity.type
_entity.pdbx_description
1 polymer ?
#
loop_
_entity_poly.entity_id
_entity_poly.type
_entity_poly.pdbx_seq_one_letter_code
_entity_poly.pdbx_strand_id
1 'polypeptide(L)'
;MTFARLRLSCEYMSQATQLDQLKQFTTVVADTGDFATLKQYAPQDATTNPSLILKAAQMPEYSWLLDKVFADGKKSGATGNALLHGILDDLLVAFGCEILKIVPGRVSTETDANLSFDTAALVAKGRRFIELYQKQGVPRERILIKIASTWEGIRACEILQKDGINCNMTLLFSLAQAVACADAKAKLISPFVGRILDWFKKSTGKDFAAAEDPGVLSVKEIYGYYKKFGHATEVMGASFRNVGEILELAGCDLLTISPGLLGELKNASSPITRKLDPADAKQSAIEKLTLDEKQFRWLLNENQMATEKTSEGIRLFNADAMKLEKFVAGKL
;
A
#
# COMPACT_ATOMS: atom_id res chain seq x y z
N MET A 1 18.86 33.90 -24.50
CA MET A 1 19.03 32.53 -23.92
C MET A 1 17.74 31.94 -23.30
N THR A 2 16.69 32.68 -23.02
CA THR A 2 15.50 32.25 -22.30
C THR A 2 14.47 31.51 -23.18
N PHE A 3 14.30 31.87 -24.44
CA PHE A 3 13.30 31.25 -25.33
C PHE A 3 13.70 29.86 -25.87
N ALA A 4 14.98 29.58 -26.04
CA ALA A 4 15.45 28.25 -26.45
C ALA A 4 15.33 27.18 -25.36
N ARG A 5 15.51 27.57 -24.07
CA ARG A 5 15.31 26.66 -22.93
C ARG A 5 13.84 26.31 -22.71
N LEU A 6 12.91 27.25 -22.94
CA LEU A 6 11.47 26.99 -22.85
C LEU A 6 10.97 26.09 -24.00
N ARG A 7 11.49 26.25 -25.23
CA ARG A 7 11.13 25.35 -26.36
C ARG A 7 11.67 23.94 -26.14
N LEU A 8 12.91 23.77 -25.70
CA LEU A 8 13.50 22.47 -25.39
C LEU A 8 12.78 21.74 -24.25
N SER A 9 12.31 22.46 -23.23
CA SER A 9 11.50 21.87 -22.16
C SER A 9 10.11 21.44 -22.64
N CYS A 10 9.48 22.18 -23.54
CA CYS A 10 8.18 21.88 -24.10
C CYS A 10 8.24 20.70 -25.10
N GLU A 11 9.29 20.62 -25.93
CA GLU A 11 9.51 19.49 -26.86
C GLU A 11 9.92 18.21 -26.12
N TYR A 12 10.69 18.30 -25.04
CA TYR A 12 11.04 17.15 -24.20
C TYR A 12 9.80 16.61 -23.47
N MET A 13 8.91 17.46 -22.98
CA MET A 13 7.63 17.06 -22.36
C MET A 13 6.67 16.39 -23.35
N SER A 14 6.71 16.72 -24.63
CA SER A 14 5.87 16.08 -25.66
C SER A 14 6.29 14.64 -26.03
N GLN A 15 7.48 14.21 -25.61
CA GLN A 15 8.00 12.84 -25.83
C GLN A 15 8.00 11.99 -24.54
N ALA A 16 7.81 12.59 -23.35
CA ALA A 16 7.79 11.87 -22.08
C ALA A 16 6.53 11.04 -21.96
N THR A 17 6.67 9.77 -21.52
CA THR A 17 5.51 8.91 -21.26
C THR A 17 4.67 9.45 -20.11
N GLN A 18 3.38 9.04 -20.02
CA GLN A 18 2.54 9.42 -18.88
C GLN A 18 3.16 8.95 -17.55
N LEU A 19 3.86 7.81 -17.53
CA LEU A 19 4.58 7.34 -16.35
C LEU A 19 5.71 8.32 -15.96
N ASP A 20 6.49 8.81 -16.92
CA ASP A 20 7.57 9.76 -16.65
C ASP A 20 7.04 11.12 -16.18
N GLN A 21 5.93 11.56 -16.75
CA GLN A 21 5.24 12.79 -16.33
C GLN A 21 4.67 12.64 -14.92
N LEU A 22 4.02 11.50 -14.59
CA LEU A 22 3.47 11.23 -13.26
C LEU A 22 4.55 11.25 -12.17
N LYS A 23 5.72 10.69 -12.44
CA LYS A 23 6.88 10.70 -11.53
C LYS A 23 7.35 12.12 -11.14
N GLN A 24 6.97 13.14 -11.88
CA GLN A 24 7.29 14.54 -11.53
C GLN A 24 6.37 15.12 -10.46
N PHE A 25 5.19 14.54 -10.27
CA PHE A 25 4.16 15.01 -9.35
C PHE A 25 3.97 14.11 -8.14
N THR A 26 4.26 12.82 -8.30
CA THR A 26 3.86 11.76 -7.37
C THR A 26 4.96 10.71 -7.27
N THR A 27 5.23 10.21 -6.08
CA THR A 27 6.08 9.05 -5.91
C THR A 27 5.37 7.80 -6.42
N VAL A 28 5.91 7.19 -7.47
CA VAL A 28 5.37 5.96 -8.05
C VAL A 28 5.89 4.76 -7.27
N VAL A 29 4.94 3.94 -6.82
CA VAL A 29 5.14 2.69 -6.09
C VAL A 29 4.62 1.53 -6.93
N ALA A 30 5.30 0.39 -6.95
CA ALA A 30 4.80 -0.79 -7.64
C ALA A 30 4.12 -1.76 -6.68
N ASP A 31 2.92 -2.21 -7.06
CA ASP A 31 2.16 -3.22 -6.30
C ASP A 31 2.43 -4.61 -6.90
N THR A 32 3.55 -5.21 -6.53
CA THR A 32 3.98 -6.51 -7.08
C THR A 32 5.06 -7.18 -6.23
N GLY A 33 5.10 -8.52 -6.28
CA GLY A 33 6.22 -9.33 -5.79
C GLY A 33 7.16 -9.80 -6.91
N ASP A 34 6.92 -9.39 -8.17
CA ASP A 34 7.72 -9.79 -9.34
C ASP A 34 8.91 -8.85 -9.55
N PHE A 35 10.12 -9.38 -9.44
CA PHE A 35 11.37 -8.62 -9.56
C PHE A 35 11.65 -8.11 -10.97
N ALA A 36 11.19 -8.82 -12.02
CA ALA A 36 11.35 -8.37 -13.40
C ALA A 36 10.56 -7.10 -13.66
N THR A 37 9.33 -7.05 -13.19
CA THR A 37 8.46 -5.88 -13.24
C THR A 37 9.08 -4.67 -12.52
N LEU A 38 9.65 -4.86 -11.32
CA LEU A 38 10.31 -3.80 -10.58
C LEU A 38 11.49 -3.19 -11.35
N LYS A 39 12.32 -4.03 -11.98
CA LYS A 39 13.43 -3.57 -12.82
C LYS A 39 12.94 -2.80 -14.05
N GLN A 40 11.82 -3.22 -14.66
CA GLN A 40 11.28 -2.63 -15.88
C GLN A 40 10.75 -1.21 -15.68
N TYR A 41 10.10 -0.93 -14.54
CA TYR A 41 9.42 0.34 -14.29
C TYR A 41 10.18 1.27 -13.33
N ALA A 42 11.19 0.77 -12.63
CA ALA A 42 12.03 1.49 -11.68
C ALA A 42 11.19 2.38 -10.73
N PRO A 43 10.29 1.76 -9.92
CA PRO A 43 9.52 2.50 -8.93
C PRO A 43 10.42 2.93 -7.77
N GLN A 44 9.96 3.94 -7.01
CA GLN A 44 10.66 4.40 -5.82
C GLN A 44 10.52 3.42 -4.66
N ASP A 45 9.30 2.96 -4.40
CA ASP A 45 8.94 2.02 -3.33
C ASP A 45 8.20 0.81 -3.93
N ALA A 46 7.97 -0.23 -3.13
CA ALA A 46 7.12 -1.36 -3.51
C ALA A 46 6.16 -1.76 -2.38
N THR A 47 4.98 -2.24 -2.76
CA THR A 47 4.04 -2.86 -1.83
C THR A 47 3.86 -4.33 -2.14
N THR A 48 3.77 -5.14 -1.10
CA THR A 48 3.43 -6.57 -1.19
C THR A 48 2.19 -6.88 -0.35
N ASN A 49 1.66 -8.06 -0.56
CA ASN A 49 0.62 -8.69 0.24
C ASN A 49 0.71 -10.21 0.05
N PRO A 50 0.00 -11.04 0.85
CA PRO A 50 0.07 -12.49 0.73
C PRO A 50 -0.26 -13.03 -0.65
N SER A 51 -1.20 -12.43 -1.37
CA SER A 51 -1.57 -12.85 -2.74
C SER A 51 -0.43 -12.64 -3.74
N LEU A 52 0.25 -11.50 -3.67
CA LEU A 52 1.36 -11.16 -4.54
C LEU A 52 2.58 -12.04 -4.25
N ILE A 53 2.85 -12.32 -2.98
CA ILE A 53 3.92 -13.22 -2.57
C ILE A 53 3.60 -14.66 -2.99
N LEU A 54 2.37 -15.15 -2.80
CA LEU A 54 1.97 -16.47 -3.28
C LEU A 54 2.18 -16.61 -4.79
N LYS A 55 1.73 -15.62 -5.56
CA LYS A 55 1.92 -15.60 -7.02
C LYS A 55 3.40 -15.65 -7.39
N ALA A 56 4.23 -14.82 -6.78
CA ALA A 56 5.67 -14.81 -7.03
C ALA A 56 6.34 -16.12 -6.58
N ALA A 57 5.98 -16.66 -5.41
CA ALA A 57 6.52 -17.92 -4.89
C ALA A 57 6.21 -19.15 -5.76
N GLN A 58 5.18 -19.06 -6.61
CA GLN A 58 4.84 -20.12 -7.59
C GLN A 58 5.60 -19.98 -8.91
N MET A 59 6.33 -18.88 -9.13
CA MET A 59 7.11 -18.67 -10.34
C MET A 59 8.43 -19.45 -10.28
N PRO A 60 8.77 -20.25 -11.30
CA PRO A 60 9.98 -21.11 -11.28
C PRO A 60 11.28 -20.32 -11.03
N GLU A 61 11.36 -19.10 -11.53
CA GLU A 61 12.53 -18.23 -11.39
C GLU A 61 12.83 -17.81 -9.95
N TYR A 62 11.88 -17.99 -9.01
CA TYR A 62 12.05 -17.65 -7.58
C TYR A 62 12.14 -18.88 -6.68
N SER A 63 12.21 -20.11 -7.26
CA SER A 63 12.34 -21.36 -6.49
C SER A 63 13.56 -21.36 -5.56
N TRP A 64 14.67 -20.80 -6.01
CA TRP A 64 15.90 -20.68 -5.22
C TRP A 64 15.70 -19.94 -3.89
N LEU A 65 14.80 -18.95 -3.87
CA LEU A 65 14.51 -18.18 -2.65
C LEU A 65 13.72 -19.02 -1.66
N LEU A 66 12.76 -19.82 -2.15
CA LEU A 66 12.03 -20.78 -1.34
C LEU A 66 12.98 -21.83 -0.77
N ASP A 67 13.82 -22.45 -1.63
CA ASP A 67 14.78 -23.48 -1.21
C ASP A 67 15.69 -22.97 -0.09
N LYS A 68 16.17 -21.73 -0.21
CA LYS A 68 16.97 -21.07 0.84
C LYS A 68 16.17 -20.93 2.15
N VAL A 69 14.95 -20.39 2.10
CA VAL A 69 14.12 -20.17 3.29
C VAL A 69 13.76 -21.51 3.96
N PHE A 70 13.44 -22.54 3.19
CA PHE A 70 13.18 -23.88 3.73
C PHE A 70 14.43 -24.50 4.39
N ALA A 71 15.58 -24.38 3.76
CA ALA A 71 16.84 -24.89 4.31
C ALA A 71 17.20 -24.19 5.63
N ASP A 72 17.02 -22.87 5.71
CA ASP A 72 17.32 -22.10 6.91
C ASP A 72 16.27 -22.35 8.01
N GLY A 73 15.00 -22.48 7.68
CA GLY A 73 13.94 -22.84 8.60
C GLY A 73 14.17 -24.21 9.26
N LYS A 74 14.58 -25.22 8.49
CA LYS A 74 14.91 -26.56 9.03
C LYS A 74 16.10 -26.54 10.02
N LYS A 75 17.05 -25.63 9.86
CA LYS A 75 18.17 -25.46 10.80
C LYS A 75 17.76 -24.82 12.13
N SER A 76 16.60 -24.18 12.20
CA SER A 76 16.14 -23.51 13.42
C SER A 76 15.82 -24.47 14.60
N GLY A 77 15.64 -25.77 14.31
CA GLY A 77 15.20 -26.76 15.26
C GLY A 77 13.70 -26.69 15.62
N ALA A 78 12.95 -25.74 15.05
CA ALA A 78 11.49 -25.67 15.23
C ALA A 78 10.80 -26.83 14.49
N THR A 79 9.63 -27.23 14.97
CA THR A 79 8.82 -28.32 14.39
C THR A 79 7.34 -27.91 14.34
N GLY A 80 6.54 -28.63 13.53
CA GLY A 80 5.09 -28.41 13.43
C GLY A 80 4.72 -26.99 13.02
N ASN A 81 3.70 -26.43 13.67
CA ASN A 81 3.20 -25.09 13.35
C ASN A 81 4.23 -23.99 13.61
N ALA A 82 5.11 -24.13 14.59
CA ALA A 82 6.17 -23.16 14.86
C ALA A 82 7.16 -23.08 13.69
N LEU A 83 7.52 -24.18 13.08
CA LEU A 83 8.34 -24.23 11.87
C LEU A 83 7.61 -23.59 10.68
N LEU A 84 6.35 -23.98 10.45
CA LEU A 84 5.55 -23.46 9.34
C LEU A 84 5.40 -21.95 9.40
N HIS A 85 4.99 -21.40 10.54
CA HIS A 85 4.82 -19.96 10.70
C HIS A 85 6.16 -19.20 10.65
N GLY A 86 7.24 -19.81 11.17
CA GLY A 86 8.58 -19.25 11.04
C GLY A 86 9.02 -19.10 9.58
N ILE A 87 8.80 -20.17 8.78
CA ILE A 87 9.11 -20.17 7.34
C ILE A 87 8.24 -19.14 6.59
N LEU A 88 6.97 -19.00 6.93
CA LEU A 88 6.10 -17.98 6.31
C LEU A 88 6.62 -16.57 6.58
N ASP A 89 6.99 -16.26 7.81
CA ASP A 89 7.59 -14.96 8.17
C ASP A 89 8.89 -14.72 7.40
N ASP A 90 9.78 -15.71 7.38
CA ASP A 90 11.05 -15.64 6.68
C ASP A 90 10.86 -15.50 5.17
N LEU A 91 9.84 -16.13 4.59
CA LEU A 91 9.52 -16.02 3.16
C LEU A 91 9.05 -14.59 2.79
N LEU A 92 8.13 -14.02 3.57
CA LEU A 92 7.67 -12.64 3.35
C LEU A 92 8.83 -11.65 3.43
N VAL A 93 9.71 -11.81 4.43
CA VAL A 93 10.91 -10.99 4.61
C VAL A 93 11.92 -11.22 3.50
N ALA A 94 12.14 -12.46 3.07
CA ALA A 94 13.07 -12.78 2.00
C ALA A 94 12.68 -12.10 0.68
N PHE A 95 11.41 -12.17 0.28
CA PHE A 95 10.91 -11.42 -0.87
C PHE A 95 11.10 -9.91 -0.70
N GLY A 96 10.80 -9.37 0.48
CA GLY A 96 11.02 -7.96 0.79
C GLY A 96 12.49 -7.55 0.67
N CYS A 97 13.43 -8.38 1.13
CA CYS A 97 14.87 -8.13 1.00
C CYS A 97 15.33 -8.10 -0.48
N GLU A 98 14.82 -9.02 -1.31
CA GLU A 98 15.15 -9.03 -2.75
C GLU A 98 14.55 -7.81 -3.46
N ILE A 99 13.34 -7.40 -3.13
CA ILE A 99 12.71 -6.17 -3.62
C ILE A 99 13.57 -4.95 -3.28
N LEU A 100 14.08 -4.86 -2.04
CA LEU A 100 14.88 -3.73 -1.56
C LEU A 100 16.28 -3.63 -2.23
N LYS A 101 16.74 -4.66 -2.92
CA LYS A 101 17.92 -4.56 -3.79
C LYS A 101 17.64 -3.84 -5.11
N ILE A 102 16.36 -3.74 -5.48
CA ILE A 102 15.92 -3.19 -6.77
C ILE A 102 15.36 -1.77 -6.59
N VAL A 103 14.48 -1.57 -5.59
CA VAL A 103 13.89 -0.26 -5.32
C VAL A 103 14.80 0.56 -4.40
N PRO A 104 14.99 1.86 -4.66
CA PRO A 104 15.83 2.71 -3.82
C PRO A 104 15.19 3.06 -2.47
N GLY A 105 13.87 3.02 -2.37
CA GLY A 105 13.12 3.43 -1.20
C GLY A 105 12.72 2.27 -0.28
N ARG A 106 11.42 2.08 -0.07
CA ARG A 106 10.85 1.22 0.99
C ARG A 106 10.06 0.04 0.42
N VAL A 107 9.89 -0.99 1.24
CA VAL A 107 8.95 -2.08 0.98
C VAL A 107 7.89 -2.14 2.08
N SER A 108 6.64 -2.37 1.71
CA SER A 108 5.57 -2.68 2.65
C SER A 108 5.39 -4.18 2.77
N THR A 109 5.52 -4.72 3.99
CA THR A 109 5.30 -6.13 4.33
C THR A 109 4.08 -6.25 5.23
N GLU A 110 3.08 -7.02 4.79
CA GLU A 110 1.78 -7.08 5.43
C GLU A 110 1.74 -8.14 6.54
N THR A 111 1.15 -7.77 7.69
CA THR A 111 0.87 -8.68 8.79
C THR A 111 -0.32 -9.60 8.45
N ASP A 112 -0.44 -10.72 9.18
CA ASP A 112 -1.53 -11.66 8.94
C ASP A 112 -2.90 -11.01 9.18
N ALA A 113 -3.81 -11.14 8.21
CA ALA A 113 -5.11 -10.49 8.25
C ALA A 113 -6.02 -11.02 9.37
N ASN A 114 -5.82 -12.26 9.83
CA ASN A 114 -6.54 -12.82 10.99
C ASN A 114 -6.20 -12.13 12.31
N LEU A 115 -5.09 -11.39 12.37
CA LEU A 115 -4.70 -10.58 13.54
C LEU A 115 -5.37 -9.20 13.58
N SER A 116 -6.17 -8.83 12.57
CA SER A 116 -6.72 -7.47 12.40
C SER A 116 -7.49 -6.94 13.60
N PHE A 117 -7.92 -7.80 14.53
CA PHE A 117 -8.67 -7.46 15.74
C PHE A 117 -7.90 -7.75 17.05
N ASP A 118 -6.58 -7.99 16.94
CA ASP A 118 -5.69 -8.25 18.08
C ASP A 118 -4.50 -7.30 18.06
N THR A 119 -4.61 -6.21 18.80
CA THR A 119 -3.55 -5.18 18.90
C THR A 119 -2.22 -5.76 19.37
N ALA A 120 -2.24 -6.64 20.38
CA ALA A 120 -1.00 -7.18 20.95
C ALA A 120 -0.29 -8.11 19.96
N ALA A 121 -1.04 -8.97 19.27
CA ALA A 121 -0.50 -9.87 18.26
C ALA A 121 0.04 -9.10 17.04
N LEU A 122 -0.65 -8.04 16.59
CA LEU A 122 -0.16 -7.16 15.50
C LEU A 122 1.15 -6.46 15.85
N VAL A 123 1.27 -5.94 17.09
CA VAL A 123 2.51 -5.33 17.57
C VAL A 123 3.65 -6.35 17.61
N ALA A 124 3.39 -7.55 18.16
CA ALA A 124 4.38 -8.62 18.21
C ALA A 124 4.83 -9.03 16.79
N LYS A 125 3.90 -9.19 15.84
CA LYS A 125 4.21 -9.52 14.45
C LYS A 125 5.01 -8.43 13.77
N GLY A 126 4.64 -7.14 13.94
CA GLY A 126 5.38 -6.02 13.37
C GLY A 126 6.83 -5.94 13.87
N ARG A 127 7.05 -6.11 15.20
CA ARG A 127 8.39 -6.18 15.80
C ARG A 127 9.18 -7.37 15.25
N ARG A 128 8.54 -8.53 15.12
CA ARG A 128 9.13 -9.74 14.56
C ARG A 128 9.63 -9.52 13.12
N PHE A 129 8.84 -8.90 12.26
CA PHE A 129 9.29 -8.59 10.90
C PHE A 129 10.51 -7.65 10.89
N ILE A 130 10.52 -6.61 11.70
CA ILE A 130 11.68 -5.71 11.81
C ILE A 130 12.93 -6.46 12.27
N GLU A 131 12.82 -7.34 13.27
CA GLU A 131 13.94 -8.18 13.70
C GLU A 131 14.49 -9.06 12.57
N LEU A 132 13.60 -9.67 11.78
CA LEU A 132 13.99 -10.51 10.65
C LEU A 132 14.71 -9.70 9.56
N TYR A 133 14.19 -8.51 9.21
CA TYR A 133 14.84 -7.62 8.26
C TYR A 133 16.21 -7.15 8.77
N GLN A 134 16.34 -6.79 10.04
CA GLN A 134 17.59 -6.37 10.65
C GLN A 134 18.65 -7.49 10.64
N LYS A 135 18.24 -8.76 10.89
CA LYS A 135 19.13 -9.93 10.73
C LYS A 135 19.65 -10.12 9.30
N GLN A 136 18.91 -9.64 8.30
CA GLN A 136 19.35 -9.63 6.90
C GLN A 136 20.12 -8.34 6.53
N GLY A 137 20.45 -7.47 7.50
CA GLY A 137 21.19 -6.23 7.29
C GLY A 137 20.36 -5.09 6.71
N VAL A 138 19.03 -5.20 6.69
CA VAL A 138 18.14 -4.15 6.18
C VAL A 138 17.77 -3.18 7.32
N PRO A 139 18.01 -1.87 7.16
CA PRO A 139 17.64 -0.87 8.17
C PRO A 139 16.11 -0.68 8.22
N ARG A 140 15.58 -0.46 9.43
CA ARG A 140 14.13 -0.36 9.68
C ARG A 140 13.45 0.77 8.91
N GLU A 141 14.16 1.82 8.56
CA GLU A 141 13.65 2.98 7.83
C GLU A 141 13.21 2.63 6.41
N ARG A 142 13.69 1.51 5.88
CA ARG A 142 13.31 0.98 4.57
C ARG A 142 12.10 0.04 4.60
N ILE A 143 11.54 -0.19 5.80
CA ILE A 143 10.42 -1.11 6.00
C ILE A 143 9.17 -0.34 6.44
N LEU A 144 8.05 -0.69 5.86
CA LEU A 144 6.72 -0.30 6.32
C LEU A 144 5.96 -1.57 6.72
N ILE A 145 5.58 -1.67 7.99
CA ILE A 145 4.71 -2.75 8.45
C ILE A 145 3.29 -2.43 8.01
N LYS A 146 2.72 -3.27 7.15
CA LYS A 146 1.40 -3.04 6.56
C LYS A 146 0.33 -3.71 7.41
N ILE A 147 -0.67 -2.93 7.86
CA ILE A 147 -1.67 -3.33 8.86
C ILE A 147 -3.04 -2.86 8.39
N ALA A 148 -4.09 -3.69 8.56
CA ALA A 148 -5.47 -3.30 8.26
C ALA A 148 -5.94 -2.15 9.18
N SER A 149 -6.71 -1.20 8.62
CA SER A 149 -7.19 0.00 9.32
C SER A 149 -8.44 -0.28 10.17
N THR A 150 -8.39 -1.32 11.00
CA THR A 150 -9.32 -1.53 12.12
C THR A 150 -8.93 -0.64 13.29
N TRP A 151 -9.80 -0.50 14.30
CA TRP A 151 -9.41 0.22 15.51
C TRP A 151 -8.18 -0.40 16.17
N GLU A 152 -8.19 -1.72 16.32
CA GLU A 152 -7.11 -2.51 16.89
C GLU A 152 -5.81 -2.36 16.09
N GLY A 153 -5.90 -2.40 14.76
CA GLY A 153 -4.75 -2.17 13.86
C GLY A 153 -4.17 -0.77 13.98
N ILE A 154 -5.03 0.24 14.12
CA ILE A 154 -4.61 1.64 14.32
C ILE A 154 -3.93 1.81 15.69
N ARG A 155 -4.42 1.15 16.76
CA ARG A 155 -3.73 1.15 18.07
C ARG A 155 -2.39 0.42 18.01
N ALA A 156 -2.30 -0.69 17.25
CA ALA A 156 -1.02 -1.35 17.01
C ALA A 156 -0.03 -0.43 16.27
N CYS A 157 -0.51 0.27 15.25
CA CYS A 157 0.29 1.28 14.53
C CYS A 157 0.84 2.35 15.48
N GLU A 158 0.00 2.90 16.36
CA GLU A 158 0.43 3.91 17.35
C GLU A 158 1.59 3.43 18.23
N ILE A 159 1.53 2.18 18.69
CA ILE A 159 2.58 1.56 19.50
C ILE A 159 3.86 1.39 18.66
N LEU A 160 3.74 0.82 17.47
CA LEU A 160 4.87 0.57 16.58
C LEU A 160 5.56 1.88 16.15
N GLN A 161 4.79 2.93 15.86
CA GLN A 161 5.35 4.25 15.52
C GLN A 161 6.15 4.85 16.71
N LYS A 162 5.69 4.65 17.96
CA LYS A 162 6.46 5.04 19.16
C LYS A 162 7.76 4.25 19.33
N ASP A 163 7.79 3.00 18.83
CA ASP A 163 9.00 2.18 18.79
C ASP A 163 9.94 2.55 17.62
N GLY A 164 9.60 3.55 16.81
CA GLY A 164 10.33 3.94 15.60
C GLY A 164 10.17 2.94 14.45
N ILE A 165 9.08 2.18 14.44
CA ILE A 165 8.72 1.25 13.37
C ILE A 165 7.63 1.89 12.51
N ASN A 166 7.95 2.16 11.24
CA ASN A 166 7.02 2.78 10.32
C ASN A 166 5.92 1.83 9.86
N CYS A 167 4.67 2.34 9.82
CA CYS A 167 3.51 1.58 9.39
C CYS A 167 2.89 2.14 8.12
N ASN A 168 2.33 1.22 7.29
CA ASN A 168 1.44 1.48 6.17
C ASN A 168 0.03 0.94 6.52
N MET A 169 -0.93 1.83 6.76
CA MET A 169 -2.29 1.44 7.13
C MET A 169 -3.12 1.16 5.87
N THR A 170 -3.49 -0.11 5.69
CA THR A 170 -4.20 -0.61 4.50
C THR A 170 -5.67 -0.96 4.80
N LEU A 171 -6.41 -1.40 3.77
CA LEU A 171 -7.86 -1.64 3.86
C LEU A 171 -8.58 -0.42 4.42
N LEU A 172 -8.24 0.74 3.88
CA LEU A 172 -8.76 2.04 4.27
C LEU A 172 -9.74 2.52 3.21
N PHE A 173 -10.97 2.81 3.64
CA PHE A 173 -12.11 3.12 2.77
C PHE A 173 -12.92 4.34 3.24
N SER A 174 -12.52 5.00 4.34
CA SER A 174 -13.27 6.14 4.89
C SER A 174 -12.36 7.20 5.49
N LEU A 175 -12.90 8.44 5.54
CA LEU A 175 -12.22 9.55 6.22
C LEU A 175 -12.01 9.27 7.71
N ALA A 176 -12.96 8.60 8.38
CA ALA A 176 -12.83 8.24 9.81
C ALA A 176 -11.60 7.34 10.06
N GLN A 177 -11.38 6.33 9.20
CA GLN A 177 -10.17 5.50 9.26
C GLN A 177 -8.91 6.34 9.05
N ALA A 178 -8.91 7.23 8.05
CA ALA A 178 -7.78 8.10 7.76
C ALA A 178 -7.45 9.03 8.94
N VAL A 179 -8.45 9.67 9.54
CA VAL A 179 -8.26 10.56 10.70
C VAL A 179 -7.65 9.80 11.88
N ALA A 180 -8.19 8.64 12.23
CA ALA A 180 -7.65 7.83 13.33
C ALA A 180 -6.20 7.35 13.05
N CYS A 181 -5.85 7.04 11.79
CA CYS A 181 -4.48 6.73 11.38
C CYS A 181 -3.53 7.92 11.53
N ALA A 182 -3.99 9.12 11.18
CA ALA A 182 -3.21 10.35 11.34
C ALA A 182 -2.94 10.69 12.82
N ASP A 183 -3.95 10.52 13.67
CA ASP A 183 -3.84 10.71 15.13
C ASP A 183 -2.86 9.69 15.74
N ALA A 184 -2.85 8.44 15.27
CA ALA A 184 -1.88 7.41 15.61
C ALA A 184 -0.47 7.65 15.04
N LYS A 185 -0.27 8.75 14.28
CA LYS A 185 1.01 9.10 13.64
C LYS A 185 1.50 8.06 12.64
N ALA A 186 0.60 7.34 11.99
CA ALA A 186 0.96 6.42 10.91
C ALA A 186 1.91 7.11 9.91
N LYS A 187 2.96 6.42 9.48
CA LYS A 187 3.88 6.96 8.47
C LYS A 187 3.19 7.11 7.12
N LEU A 188 2.36 6.15 6.75
CA LEU A 188 1.69 6.08 5.47
C LEU A 188 0.32 5.42 5.59
N ILE A 189 -0.64 5.87 4.80
CA ILE A 189 -1.93 5.20 4.59
C ILE A 189 -2.11 4.81 3.13
N SER A 190 -2.80 3.70 2.89
CA SER A 190 -3.14 3.18 1.55
C SER A 190 -4.66 3.15 1.35
N PRO A 191 -5.34 4.28 1.10
CA PRO A 191 -6.76 4.26 0.75
C PRO A 191 -6.99 3.58 -0.60
N PHE A 192 -8.03 2.74 -0.68
CA PHE A 192 -8.34 1.93 -1.85
C PHE A 192 -9.32 2.66 -2.78
N VAL A 193 -8.92 2.88 -4.03
CA VAL A 193 -9.73 3.59 -5.03
C VAL A 193 -10.72 2.64 -5.71
N GLY A 194 -10.22 1.68 -6.47
CA GLY A 194 -11.06 0.85 -7.32
C GLY A 194 -12.01 -0.08 -6.58
N ARG A 195 -11.71 -0.49 -5.32
CA ARG A 195 -12.67 -1.28 -4.54
C ARG A 195 -13.87 -0.45 -4.08
N ILE A 196 -13.69 0.86 -3.89
CA ILE A 196 -14.79 1.80 -3.64
C ILE A 196 -15.64 1.91 -4.91
N LEU A 197 -15.01 2.13 -6.08
CA LEU A 197 -15.69 2.16 -7.38
C LEU A 197 -16.51 0.89 -7.61
N ASP A 198 -15.93 -0.30 -7.39
CA ASP A 198 -16.63 -1.58 -7.56
C ASP A 198 -17.90 -1.66 -6.72
N TRP A 199 -17.84 -1.20 -5.46
CA TRP A 199 -18.98 -1.18 -4.56
C TRP A 199 -20.09 -0.26 -5.07
N PHE A 200 -19.74 0.97 -5.46
CA PHE A 200 -20.72 1.95 -5.95
C PHE A 200 -21.33 1.52 -7.29
N LYS A 201 -20.54 0.97 -8.22
CA LYS A 201 -21.07 0.39 -9.47
C LYS A 201 -22.08 -0.71 -9.18
N LYS A 202 -21.75 -1.63 -8.26
CA LYS A 202 -22.65 -2.73 -7.90
C LYS A 202 -23.92 -2.24 -7.21
N SER A 203 -23.83 -1.27 -6.31
CA SER A 203 -24.97 -0.80 -5.52
C SER A 203 -25.90 0.14 -6.29
N THR A 204 -25.36 0.93 -7.23
CA THR A 204 -26.14 1.94 -7.97
C THR A 204 -26.46 1.55 -9.40
N GLY A 205 -25.74 0.58 -9.98
CA GLY A 205 -25.84 0.22 -11.41
C GLY A 205 -25.28 1.28 -12.36
N LYS A 206 -24.56 2.30 -11.84
CA LYS A 206 -24.03 3.42 -12.63
C LYS A 206 -22.54 3.24 -12.92
N ASP A 207 -22.11 3.70 -14.10
CA ASP A 207 -20.73 3.97 -14.40
C ASP A 207 -20.35 5.39 -14.00
N PHE A 208 -19.10 5.60 -13.65
CA PHE A 208 -18.56 6.88 -13.21
C PHE A 208 -17.42 7.30 -14.12
N ALA A 209 -17.39 8.57 -14.53
CA ALA A 209 -16.21 9.17 -15.14
C ALA A 209 -15.09 9.25 -14.08
N ALA A 210 -13.82 9.22 -14.50
CA ALA A 210 -12.68 9.19 -13.58
C ALA A 210 -12.70 10.34 -12.56
N ALA A 211 -13.13 11.53 -12.97
CA ALA A 211 -13.23 12.70 -12.08
C ALA A 211 -14.38 12.61 -11.07
N GLU A 212 -15.39 11.78 -11.35
CA GLU A 212 -16.57 11.55 -10.52
C GLU A 212 -16.50 10.21 -9.78
N ASP A 213 -15.43 9.45 -9.96
CA ASP A 213 -15.21 8.16 -9.32
C ASP A 213 -15.22 8.32 -7.79
N PRO A 214 -16.12 7.61 -7.08
CA PRO A 214 -16.22 7.73 -5.61
C PRO A 214 -14.92 7.39 -4.87
N GLY A 215 -14.10 6.48 -5.41
CA GLY A 215 -12.80 6.13 -4.85
C GLY A 215 -11.78 7.26 -5.03
N VAL A 216 -11.76 7.89 -6.21
CA VAL A 216 -10.94 9.08 -6.47
C VAL A 216 -11.35 10.23 -5.55
N LEU A 217 -12.65 10.49 -5.43
CA LEU A 217 -13.17 11.56 -4.56
C LEU A 217 -12.80 11.31 -3.09
N SER A 218 -12.91 10.06 -2.62
CA SER A 218 -12.50 9.68 -1.26
C SER A 218 -11.02 9.97 -0.99
N VAL A 219 -10.11 9.62 -1.92
CA VAL A 219 -8.67 9.91 -1.75
C VAL A 219 -8.39 11.41 -1.81
N LYS A 220 -9.07 12.16 -2.68
CA LYS A 220 -8.97 13.64 -2.73
C LYS A 220 -9.40 14.28 -1.41
N GLU A 221 -10.47 13.80 -0.80
CA GLU A 221 -10.95 14.27 0.51
C GLU A 221 -9.93 13.99 1.62
N ILE A 222 -9.42 12.76 1.71
CA ILE A 222 -8.40 12.35 2.69
C ILE A 222 -7.12 13.18 2.52
N TYR A 223 -6.64 13.35 1.29
CA TYR A 223 -5.48 14.20 0.98
C TYR A 223 -5.72 15.65 1.43
N GLY A 224 -6.89 16.21 1.08
CA GLY A 224 -7.31 17.54 1.48
C GLY A 224 -7.29 17.71 3.00
N TYR A 225 -7.87 16.75 3.73
CA TYR A 225 -7.86 16.74 5.19
C TYR A 225 -6.44 16.75 5.76
N TYR A 226 -5.57 15.86 5.28
CA TYR A 226 -4.21 15.75 5.80
C TYR A 226 -3.38 17.00 5.57
N LYS A 227 -3.44 17.56 4.36
CA LYS A 227 -2.69 18.78 4.02
C LYS A 227 -3.24 20.01 4.74
N LYS A 228 -4.58 20.11 4.90
CA LYS A 228 -5.21 21.21 5.64
C LYS A 228 -4.80 21.25 7.10
N PHE A 229 -4.80 20.09 7.77
CA PHE A 229 -4.52 20.02 9.20
C PHE A 229 -3.04 19.70 9.53
N GLY A 230 -2.17 19.69 8.53
CA GLY A 230 -0.72 19.54 8.71
C GLY A 230 -0.28 18.17 9.19
N HIS A 231 -1.03 17.11 8.85
CA HIS A 231 -0.61 15.74 9.16
C HIS A 231 0.60 15.34 8.31
N ALA A 232 1.61 14.75 8.95
CA ALA A 232 2.82 14.27 8.29
C ALA A 232 2.65 12.90 7.61
N THR A 233 1.52 12.24 7.86
CA THR A 233 1.19 10.94 7.25
C THR A 233 1.08 11.05 5.73
N GLU A 234 1.79 10.21 5.02
CA GLU A 234 1.78 10.14 3.55
C GLU A 234 0.50 9.46 3.06
N VAL A 235 -0.14 10.00 2.03
CA VAL A 235 -1.31 9.40 1.37
C VAL A 235 -0.85 8.66 0.12
N MET A 236 -1.11 7.36 0.06
CA MET A 236 -0.80 6.50 -1.09
C MET A 236 -2.06 5.90 -1.69
N GLY A 237 -2.58 6.46 -2.76
CA GLY A 237 -3.70 5.84 -3.48
C GLY A 237 -3.35 4.42 -3.93
N ALA A 238 -4.29 3.48 -3.79
CA ALA A 238 -4.06 2.06 -4.02
C ALA A 238 -5.24 1.35 -4.70
N SER A 239 -4.96 0.16 -5.25
CA SER A 239 -5.99 -0.75 -5.80
C SER A 239 -6.77 -0.16 -6.97
N PHE A 240 -6.08 0.40 -7.96
CA PHE A 240 -6.66 1.01 -9.15
C PHE A 240 -7.29 0.00 -10.12
N ARG A 241 -8.32 0.42 -10.85
CA ARG A 241 -8.98 -0.33 -11.91
C ARG A 241 -8.60 0.15 -13.31
N ASN A 242 -8.27 1.43 -13.45
CA ASN A 242 -7.94 2.05 -14.73
C ASN A 242 -6.97 3.21 -14.57
N VAL A 243 -6.34 3.62 -15.68
CA VAL A 243 -5.40 4.75 -15.71
C VAL A 243 -6.07 6.08 -15.35
N GLY A 244 -7.36 6.24 -15.65
CA GLY A 244 -8.10 7.47 -15.34
C GLY A 244 -8.10 7.80 -13.84
N GLU A 245 -8.30 6.79 -12.97
CA GLU A 245 -8.20 6.94 -11.51
C GLU A 245 -6.81 7.46 -11.07
N ILE A 246 -5.75 6.93 -11.71
CA ILE A 246 -4.37 7.32 -11.41
C ILE A 246 -4.12 8.77 -11.82
N LEU A 247 -4.54 9.15 -13.03
CA LEU A 247 -4.34 10.50 -13.56
C LEU A 247 -5.11 11.56 -12.78
N GLU A 248 -6.32 11.24 -12.29
CA GLU A 248 -7.10 12.12 -11.43
C GLU A 248 -6.51 12.30 -10.02
N LEU A 249 -5.55 11.46 -9.63
CA LEU A 249 -4.80 11.56 -8.38
C LEU A 249 -3.34 12.01 -8.58
N ALA A 250 -2.96 12.50 -9.77
CA ALA A 250 -1.63 13.05 -10.01
C ALA A 250 -1.35 14.24 -9.05
N GLY A 251 -0.28 14.13 -8.27
CA GLY A 251 0.04 15.07 -7.18
C GLY A 251 -0.27 14.52 -5.78
N CYS A 252 -0.92 13.34 -5.67
CA CYS A 252 -0.95 12.58 -4.42
C CYS A 252 0.48 12.25 -3.97
N ASP A 253 0.73 12.11 -2.67
CA ASP A 253 2.09 11.86 -2.17
C ASP A 253 2.70 10.61 -2.83
N LEU A 254 1.94 9.51 -2.86
CA LEU A 254 2.33 8.27 -3.53
C LEU A 254 1.11 7.63 -4.24
N LEU A 255 1.39 6.80 -5.23
CA LEU A 255 0.40 5.92 -5.86
C LEU A 255 1.03 4.54 -6.06
N THR A 256 0.43 3.49 -5.48
CA THR A 256 0.86 2.10 -5.70
C THR A 256 0.07 1.48 -6.84
N ILE A 257 0.77 1.15 -7.92
CA ILE A 257 0.20 0.87 -9.23
C ILE A 257 0.57 -0.55 -9.64
N SER A 258 -0.39 -1.30 -10.15
CA SER A 258 -0.18 -2.65 -10.65
C SER A 258 0.68 -2.65 -11.95
N PRO A 259 1.39 -3.76 -12.25
CA PRO A 259 2.22 -3.87 -13.45
C PRO A 259 1.50 -3.56 -14.76
N GLY A 260 0.24 -4.00 -14.90
CA GLY A 260 -0.57 -3.73 -16.09
C GLY A 260 -0.78 -2.24 -16.33
N LEU A 261 -1.21 -1.51 -15.28
CA LEU A 261 -1.44 -0.07 -15.36
C LEU A 261 -0.14 0.74 -15.49
N LEU A 262 0.98 0.26 -14.90
CA LEU A 262 2.31 0.85 -15.16
C LEU A 262 2.69 0.72 -16.65
N GLY A 263 2.36 -0.42 -17.27
CA GLY A 263 2.56 -0.65 -18.70
C GLY A 263 1.73 0.30 -19.57
N GLU A 264 0.46 0.49 -19.24
CA GLU A 264 -0.42 1.44 -19.95
C GLU A 264 0.13 2.86 -19.86
N LEU A 265 0.50 3.33 -18.66
CA LEU A 265 1.11 4.66 -18.46
C LEU A 265 2.43 4.83 -19.20
N LYS A 266 3.25 3.77 -19.29
CA LYS A 266 4.52 3.79 -20.04
C LYS A 266 4.32 3.87 -21.54
N ASN A 267 3.23 3.33 -22.06
CA ASN A 267 2.92 3.30 -23.49
C ASN A 267 2.10 4.51 -23.97
N ALA A 268 1.67 5.38 -23.09
CA ALA A 268 0.93 6.60 -23.40
C ALA A 268 1.82 7.83 -23.22
N SER A 269 1.66 8.84 -24.09
CA SER A 269 2.44 10.09 -24.08
C SER A 269 1.60 11.36 -24.03
N SER A 270 0.26 11.25 -23.94
CA SER A 270 -0.61 12.41 -23.77
C SER A 270 -0.20 13.22 -22.53
N PRO A 271 -0.23 14.56 -22.61
CA PRO A 271 0.08 15.40 -21.45
C PRO A 271 -0.83 15.12 -20.25
N ILE A 272 -0.26 15.09 -19.07
CA ILE A 272 -0.99 14.99 -17.82
C ILE A 272 -0.87 16.28 -17.02
N THR A 273 -1.87 16.57 -16.20
CA THR A 273 -1.87 17.74 -15.33
C THR A 273 -1.88 17.32 -13.87
N ARG A 274 -1.21 18.08 -13.02
CA ARG A 274 -1.31 17.90 -11.57
C ARG A 274 -2.74 18.17 -11.12
N LYS A 275 -3.32 17.28 -10.34
CA LYS A 275 -4.70 17.34 -9.83
C LYS A 275 -4.77 17.65 -8.33
N LEU A 276 -3.72 17.28 -7.60
CA LEU A 276 -3.62 17.48 -6.16
C LEU A 276 -2.44 18.38 -5.84
N ASP A 277 -2.72 19.49 -5.15
CA ASP A 277 -1.70 20.42 -4.66
C ASP A 277 -1.92 20.71 -3.17
N PRO A 278 -0.87 20.66 -2.33
CA PRO A 278 -1.00 20.98 -0.91
C PRO A 278 -1.47 22.40 -0.62
N ALA A 279 -1.22 23.36 -1.52
CA ALA A 279 -1.65 24.74 -1.34
C ALA A 279 -3.17 24.87 -1.50
N ASP A 280 -3.75 24.20 -2.51
CA ASP A 280 -5.21 24.19 -2.73
C ASP A 280 -5.92 23.42 -1.61
N ALA A 281 -5.33 22.31 -1.16
CA ALA A 281 -5.87 21.50 -0.07
C ALA A 281 -6.05 22.29 1.23
N LYS A 282 -5.14 23.22 1.54
CA LYS A 282 -5.23 24.09 2.73
C LYS A 282 -6.45 25.03 2.72
N GLN A 283 -6.99 25.33 1.55
CA GLN A 283 -8.16 26.20 1.38
C GLN A 283 -9.49 25.44 1.38
N SER A 284 -9.45 24.09 1.47
CA SER A 284 -10.67 23.27 1.44
C SER A 284 -11.61 23.58 2.61
N ALA A 285 -12.91 23.35 2.41
CA ALA A 285 -13.94 23.56 3.44
C ALA A 285 -14.05 22.40 4.45
N ILE A 286 -13.17 21.40 4.38
CA ILE A 286 -13.22 20.20 5.24
C ILE A 286 -13.09 20.61 6.72
N GLU A 287 -13.97 20.12 7.56
CA GLU A 287 -13.95 20.34 9.01
C GLU A 287 -13.05 19.33 9.71
N LYS A 288 -12.47 19.75 10.86
CA LYS A 288 -11.63 18.87 11.67
C LYS A 288 -12.48 17.87 12.43
N LEU A 289 -12.17 16.59 12.30
CA LEU A 289 -12.76 15.52 13.08
C LEU A 289 -11.87 15.19 14.29
N THR A 290 -12.51 14.89 15.41
CA THR A 290 -11.85 14.33 16.59
C THR A 290 -12.54 13.01 16.90
N LEU A 291 -11.79 11.91 17.02
CA LEU A 291 -12.37 10.59 17.13
C LEU A 291 -11.80 9.85 18.35
N ASP A 292 -12.69 9.43 19.23
CA ASP A 292 -12.43 8.33 20.18
C ASP A 292 -12.84 6.98 19.54
N GLU A 293 -12.64 5.88 20.27
CA GLU A 293 -13.00 4.54 19.79
C GLU A 293 -14.49 4.42 19.44
N LYS A 294 -15.36 4.95 20.29
CA LYS A 294 -16.80 4.86 20.11
C LYS A 294 -17.24 5.61 18.84
N GLN A 295 -16.72 6.82 18.65
CA GLN A 295 -17.01 7.64 17.47
C GLN A 295 -16.45 6.99 16.19
N PHE A 296 -15.21 6.47 16.25
CA PHE A 296 -14.62 5.74 15.13
C PHE A 296 -15.49 4.56 14.70
N ARG A 297 -15.87 3.69 15.65
CA ARG A 297 -16.70 2.50 15.36
C ARG A 297 -18.07 2.88 14.84
N TRP A 298 -18.65 3.95 15.37
CA TRP A 298 -19.95 4.45 14.93
C TRP A 298 -19.89 4.97 13.48
N LEU A 299 -18.95 5.88 13.17
CA LEU A 299 -18.80 6.44 11.83
C LEU A 299 -18.42 5.38 10.79
N LEU A 300 -17.60 4.39 11.17
CA LEU A 300 -17.29 3.28 10.28
C LEU A 300 -18.56 2.44 10.01
N ASN A 301 -19.36 2.16 11.04
CA ASN A 301 -20.61 1.40 10.91
C ASN A 301 -21.66 2.14 10.07
N GLU A 302 -21.80 3.46 10.21
CA GLU A 302 -22.70 4.26 9.38
C GLU A 302 -22.28 4.30 7.89
N ASN A 303 -21.00 4.15 7.60
CA ASN A 303 -20.49 4.06 6.25
C ASN A 303 -20.56 2.61 5.76
N GLN A 304 -21.72 2.24 5.16
CA GLN A 304 -21.96 0.88 4.69
C GLN A 304 -20.83 0.38 3.78
N MET A 305 -20.42 1.17 2.79
CA MET A 305 -19.35 0.80 1.84
C MET A 305 -18.05 0.50 2.59
N ALA A 306 -17.62 1.36 3.50
CA ALA A 306 -16.36 1.17 4.23
C ALA A 306 -16.42 -0.05 5.16
N THR A 307 -17.54 -0.26 5.87
CA THR A 307 -17.74 -1.43 6.73
C THR A 307 -17.67 -2.73 5.93
N GLU A 308 -18.41 -2.82 4.84
CA GLU A 308 -18.45 -4.01 3.99
C GLU A 308 -17.08 -4.27 3.36
N LYS A 309 -16.41 -3.25 2.81
CA LYS A 309 -15.13 -3.40 2.11
C LYS A 309 -13.96 -3.68 3.05
N THR A 310 -13.95 -3.12 4.26
CA THR A 310 -12.95 -3.47 5.28
C THR A 310 -13.08 -4.94 5.67
N SER A 311 -14.30 -5.38 6.02
CA SER A 311 -14.57 -6.77 6.42
C SER A 311 -14.31 -7.76 5.30
N GLU A 312 -14.74 -7.46 4.07
CA GLU A 312 -14.46 -8.28 2.88
C GLU A 312 -12.96 -8.37 2.61
N GLY A 313 -12.24 -7.24 2.70
CA GLY A 313 -10.81 -7.17 2.47
C GLY A 313 -10.01 -8.04 3.44
N ILE A 314 -10.34 -8.00 4.73
CA ILE A 314 -9.72 -8.86 5.77
C ILE A 314 -9.97 -10.33 5.45
N ARG A 315 -11.20 -10.73 5.10
CA ARG A 315 -11.52 -12.13 4.73
C ARG A 315 -10.76 -12.60 3.50
N LEU A 316 -10.68 -11.77 2.44
CA LEU A 316 -9.97 -12.12 1.21
C LEU A 316 -8.47 -12.24 1.44
N PHE A 317 -7.86 -11.31 2.18
CA PHE A 317 -6.42 -11.37 2.49
C PHE A 317 -6.10 -12.57 3.37
N ASN A 318 -6.98 -12.90 4.34
CA ASN A 318 -6.82 -14.12 5.13
C ASN A 318 -6.93 -15.39 4.27
N ALA A 319 -7.89 -15.44 3.35
CA ALA A 319 -8.03 -16.58 2.44
C ALA A 319 -6.78 -16.78 1.57
N ASP A 320 -6.16 -15.69 1.12
CA ASP A 320 -4.93 -15.76 0.34
C ASP A 320 -3.71 -16.12 1.21
N ALA A 321 -3.63 -15.64 2.45
CA ALA A 321 -2.62 -16.06 3.41
C ALA A 321 -2.72 -17.57 3.70
N MET A 322 -3.93 -18.11 3.86
CA MET A 322 -4.15 -19.56 4.03
C MET A 322 -3.73 -20.37 2.80
N LYS A 323 -3.90 -19.83 1.58
CA LYS A 323 -3.38 -20.48 0.36
C LYS A 323 -1.85 -20.51 0.35
N LEU A 324 -1.20 -19.41 0.76
CA LEU A 324 0.26 -19.35 0.90
C LEU A 324 0.75 -20.33 1.95
N GLU A 325 0.09 -20.41 3.10
CA GLU A 325 0.38 -21.36 4.17
C GLU A 325 0.27 -22.80 3.68
N LYS A 326 -0.82 -23.15 2.98
CA LYS A 326 -1.01 -24.47 2.39
C LYS A 326 0.07 -24.81 1.36
N PHE A 327 0.47 -23.83 0.54
CA PHE A 327 1.52 -23.99 -0.45
C PHE A 327 2.87 -24.28 0.22
N VAL A 328 3.21 -23.56 1.29
CA VAL A 328 4.43 -23.77 2.08
C VAL A 328 4.38 -25.11 2.80
N ALA A 329 3.28 -25.44 3.47
CA ALA A 329 3.10 -26.71 4.18
C ALA A 329 3.24 -27.94 3.25
N GLY A 330 2.79 -27.84 2.01
CA GLY A 330 2.93 -28.91 1.00
C GLY A 330 4.37 -29.14 0.52
N LYS A 331 5.33 -28.28 0.91
CA LYS A 331 6.76 -28.38 0.56
C LYS A 331 7.65 -28.76 1.75
N LEU A 332 7.12 -28.79 2.97
CA LEU A 332 7.81 -29.20 4.20
C LEU A 332 7.88 -30.71 4.35
#